data_c1f1dc3391a972a0bb4b580ce3b64844
#
_entry.id   c1f1dc3391a972a0bb4b580ce3b64844
#
_cell.length_a   1.000
_cell.length_b   1.000
_cell.length_c   1.000
_cell.angle_alpha   90.00
_cell.angle_beta   90.00
_cell.angle_gamma   90.00
#
_symmetry.space_group_name_H-M   'P 1'
#
loop_
_entity.id
_entity.type
_entity.pdbx_description
1 polymer ?
#
loop_
_entity_poly.entity_id
_entity_poly.type
_entity_poly.pdbx_seq_one_letter_code
_entity_poly.pdbx_strand_id
1 'polypeptide(L)'
;MMKNDILITGGHIIDPARNINEINNLRIINDIIVDADKYPVTSETRIIHADGMIVTPGLIDYHAHVFYDATEGGVRPDMYMPPNGVTTVVDAGSAGTANFDAFYRTVICASKVRIKAFLTVSPPGQTWSQENYDPDNIDENKIHALFRQYRNVLQGLKLKVQTEDIAEYGLKPLTESLRIANDLKCPVAIHSTHPVVPMKELVSLLRRGDIIAHAFHGKGSTILTDEGVVLAEVRQSRERGVIFDAANGRSHFSMNTARRAIANGFLPDIISSDLSTITKLAWPVYALPWILSKYLALGVALTDVINACTHTPAVLIGMAAEIGTLAPGAFADIAIFKLKNRHVEFADIHGETLTGTHVLVPQMTIKSGEILFRQIDFGARPNGVEK
;
A
#
# COMPACT_ATOMS: atom_id res chain seq x y z
N MET A 1 -27.17 9.27 -21.18
CA MET A 1 -25.88 8.93 -21.83
C MET A 1 -25.03 8.19 -20.82
N MET A 2 -24.48 7.03 -21.16
CA MET A 2 -23.45 6.36 -20.33
C MET A 2 -22.23 7.27 -20.30
N LYS A 3 -21.70 7.57 -19.10
CA LYS A 3 -20.58 8.51 -18.94
C LYS A 3 -19.27 7.92 -19.45
N ASN A 4 -19.09 6.60 -19.31
CA ASN A 4 -17.94 5.84 -19.79
C ASN A 4 -18.41 4.46 -20.26
N ASP A 5 -18.00 4.07 -21.45
CA ASP A 5 -18.18 2.75 -22.02
C ASP A 5 -16.85 2.28 -22.60
N ILE A 6 -16.14 1.41 -21.86
CA ILE A 6 -14.78 1.00 -22.19
C ILE A 6 -14.69 -0.53 -22.26
N LEU A 7 -14.05 -1.03 -23.30
CA LEU A 7 -13.66 -2.44 -23.44
C LEU A 7 -12.14 -2.53 -23.51
N ILE A 8 -11.51 -3.15 -22.52
CA ILE A 8 -10.10 -3.51 -22.54
C ILE A 8 -9.97 -4.91 -23.14
N THR A 9 -9.19 -5.05 -24.20
CA THR A 9 -9.05 -6.32 -24.96
C THR A 9 -7.64 -6.86 -24.89
N GLY A 10 -7.51 -8.21 -24.92
CA GLY A 10 -6.24 -8.91 -25.09
C GLY A 10 -5.27 -8.80 -23.92
N GLY A 11 -5.70 -8.26 -22.78
CA GLY A 11 -4.86 -8.10 -21.61
C GLY A 11 -4.67 -9.41 -20.83
N HIS A 12 -3.47 -9.61 -20.27
CA HIS A 12 -3.24 -10.68 -19.30
C HIS A 12 -3.78 -10.22 -17.93
N ILE A 13 -4.99 -10.68 -17.63
CA ILE A 13 -5.69 -10.33 -16.40
C ILE A 13 -5.11 -11.12 -15.23
N ILE A 14 -4.69 -10.41 -14.18
CA ILE A 14 -4.29 -10.97 -12.90
C ILE A 14 -5.21 -10.40 -11.82
N ASP A 15 -6.16 -11.22 -11.37
CA ASP A 15 -7.10 -10.91 -10.29
C ASP A 15 -6.99 -11.97 -9.19
N PRO A 16 -6.13 -11.78 -8.18
CA PRO A 16 -5.94 -12.76 -7.12
C PRO A 16 -7.20 -13.06 -6.31
N ALA A 17 -8.09 -12.07 -6.15
CA ALA A 17 -9.35 -12.25 -5.44
C ALA A 17 -10.26 -13.32 -6.07
N ARG A 18 -10.10 -13.54 -7.38
CA ARG A 18 -10.90 -14.49 -8.18
C ARG A 18 -10.08 -15.70 -8.68
N ASN A 19 -8.79 -15.79 -8.32
CA ASN A 19 -7.85 -16.76 -8.87
C ASN A 19 -7.76 -16.72 -10.42
N ILE A 20 -7.87 -15.52 -11.01
CA ILE A 20 -7.74 -15.33 -12.46
C ILE A 20 -6.30 -14.93 -12.79
N ASN A 21 -5.72 -15.65 -13.75
CA ASN A 21 -4.38 -15.39 -14.30
C ASN A 21 -4.36 -15.85 -15.75
N GLU A 22 -5.03 -15.10 -16.66
CA GLU A 22 -5.25 -15.50 -18.05
C GLU A 22 -5.42 -14.30 -18.97
N ILE A 23 -5.30 -14.50 -20.29
CA ILE A 23 -5.63 -13.47 -21.28
C ILE A 23 -7.15 -13.42 -21.43
N ASN A 24 -7.72 -12.23 -21.18
CA ASN A 24 -9.17 -12.03 -21.26
C ASN A 24 -9.48 -10.56 -21.57
N ASN A 25 -10.78 -10.27 -21.77
CA ASN A 25 -11.31 -8.92 -21.93
C ASN A 25 -11.96 -8.43 -20.63
N LEU A 26 -11.96 -7.12 -20.45
CA LEU A 26 -12.59 -6.47 -19.31
C LEU A 26 -13.51 -5.35 -19.79
N ARG A 27 -14.76 -5.34 -19.31
CA ARG A 27 -15.77 -4.36 -19.68
C ARG A 27 -16.07 -3.40 -18.54
N ILE A 28 -16.14 -2.12 -18.87
CA ILE A 28 -16.45 -1.03 -17.93
C ILE A 28 -17.67 -0.28 -18.46
N ILE A 29 -18.67 -0.11 -17.61
CA ILE A 29 -19.81 0.77 -17.87
C ILE A 29 -19.92 1.78 -16.71
N ASN A 30 -19.84 3.04 -17.03
CA ASN A 30 -19.76 4.14 -16.06
C ASN A 30 -18.55 3.99 -15.11
N ASP A 31 -18.78 3.65 -13.86
CA ASP A 31 -17.78 3.55 -12.78
C ASP A 31 -17.53 2.12 -12.31
N ILE A 32 -18.23 1.12 -12.89
CA ILE A 32 -18.16 -0.28 -12.47
C ILE A 32 -17.69 -1.21 -13.58
N ILE A 33 -17.12 -2.32 -13.16
CA ILE A 33 -16.82 -3.46 -14.03
C ILE A 33 -18.12 -4.25 -14.27
N VAL A 34 -18.33 -4.68 -15.50
CA VAL A 34 -19.51 -5.49 -15.88
C VAL A 34 -19.07 -6.77 -16.60
N ASP A 35 -19.99 -7.70 -16.70
CA ASP A 35 -19.81 -8.91 -17.52
C ASP A 35 -19.76 -8.52 -19.01
N ALA A 36 -18.62 -8.75 -19.66
CA ALA A 36 -18.38 -8.30 -21.03
C ALA A 36 -19.39 -8.91 -22.03
N ASP A 37 -19.84 -10.14 -21.79
CA ASP A 37 -20.73 -10.86 -22.69
C ASP A 37 -22.19 -10.33 -22.67
N LYS A 38 -22.55 -9.61 -21.60
CA LYS A 38 -23.89 -9.01 -21.44
C LYS A 38 -24.06 -7.64 -22.07
N TYR A 39 -22.94 -7.01 -22.48
CA TYR A 39 -22.96 -5.65 -23.00
C TYR A 39 -22.34 -5.63 -24.40
N PRO A 40 -23.13 -5.48 -25.47
CA PRO A 40 -22.63 -5.46 -26.83
C PRO A 40 -21.73 -4.24 -27.07
N VAL A 41 -20.72 -4.42 -27.89
CA VAL A 41 -19.86 -3.31 -28.37
C VAL A 41 -20.68 -2.43 -29.31
N THR A 42 -20.66 -1.13 -29.09
CA THR A 42 -21.32 -0.14 -29.93
C THR A 42 -20.28 0.82 -30.55
N SER A 43 -20.73 1.72 -31.44
CA SER A 43 -19.87 2.77 -31.98
C SER A 43 -19.35 3.76 -30.93
N GLU A 44 -19.98 3.83 -29.76
CA GLU A 44 -19.59 4.68 -28.64
C GLU A 44 -18.63 3.98 -27.68
N THR A 45 -18.45 2.67 -27.83
CA THR A 45 -17.54 1.91 -26.98
C THR A 45 -16.09 2.27 -27.28
N ARG A 46 -15.38 2.77 -26.27
CA ARG A 46 -13.94 3.02 -26.35
C ARG A 46 -13.17 1.70 -26.18
N ILE A 47 -12.48 1.26 -27.22
CA ILE A 47 -11.65 0.05 -27.15
C ILE A 47 -10.22 0.41 -26.74
N ILE A 48 -9.69 -0.30 -25.74
CA ILE A 48 -8.32 -0.20 -25.25
C ILE A 48 -7.64 -1.54 -25.49
N HIS A 49 -6.66 -1.57 -26.41
CA HIS A 49 -5.89 -2.77 -26.69
C HIS A 49 -4.77 -2.92 -25.65
N ALA A 50 -4.81 -4.00 -24.88
CA ALA A 50 -3.85 -4.32 -23.82
C ALA A 50 -3.00 -5.58 -24.15
N ASP A 51 -2.86 -5.90 -25.43
CA ASP A 51 -2.09 -7.06 -25.89
C ASP A 51 -0.65 -7.01 -25.34
N GLY A 52 -0.22 -8.12 -24.72
CA GLY A 52 1.10 -8.23 -24.10
C GLY A 52 1.29 -7.38 -22.83
N MET A 53 0.21 -6.85 -22.27
CA MET A 53 0.21 -6.09 -21.02
C MET A 53 -0.48 -6.88 -19.91
N ILE A 54 -0.09 -6.58 -18.68
CA ILE A 54 -0.71 -7.08 -17.46
C ILE A 54 -1.81 -6.11 -17.04
N VAL A 55 -3.02 -6.63 -16.79
CA VAL A 55 -4.18 -5.88 -16.30
C VAL A 55 -4.52 -6.39 -14.91
N THR A 56 -4.50 -5.51 -13.91
CA THR A 56 -4.75 -5.84 -12.51
C THR A 56 -5.85 -4.93 -11.94
N PRO A 57 -6.44 -5.28 -10.79
CA PRO A 57 -7.11 -4.28 -9.97
C PRO A 57 -6.18 -3.09 -9.73
N GLY A 58 -6.74 -1.90 -9.60
CA GLY A 58 -5.96 -0.72 -9.22
C GLY A 58 -5.19 -0.97 -7.93
N LEU A 59 -3.91 -0.62 -7.92
CA LEU A 59 -3.05 -0.86 -6.77
C LEU A 59 -3.54 -0.07 -5.56
N ILE A 60 -3.35 -0.66 -4.38
CA ILE A 60 -3.58 -0.05 -3.08
C ILE A 60 -2.23 0.10 -2.40
N ASP A 61 -1.72 1.32 -2.30
CA ASP A 61 -0.53 1.61 -1.50
C ASP A 61 -0.96 1.77 -0.03
N TYR A 62 -0.76 0.71 0.75
CA TYR A 62 -1.29 0.63 2.12
C TYR A 62 -0.48 1.44 3.14
N HIS A 63 0.67 1.99 2.75
CA HIS A 63 1.53 2.78 3.61
C HIS A 63 2.21 3.88 2.79
N ALA A 64 1.68 5.09 2.87
CA ALA A 64 2.28 6.29 2.31
C ALA A 64 1.90 7.52 3.14
N HIS A 65 2.53 8.65 2.88
CA HIS A 65 2.26 9.91 3.57
C HIS A 65 1.71 10.93 2.56
N VAL A 66 0.43 11.32 2.71
CA VAL A 66 -0.26 12.15 1.71
C VAL A 66 -0.87 13.44 2.25
N PHE A 67 -0.63 13.76 3.52
CA PHE A 67 -1.01 15.07 4.07
C PHE A 67 0.01 16.14 3.67
N TYR A 68 0.03 16.46 2.36
CA TYR A 68 0.93 17.49 1.80
C TYR A 68 0.61 18.88 2.32
N ASP A 69 1.60 19.79 2.21
CA ASP A 69 1.54 21.20 2.62
C ASP A 69 1.31 21.43 4.13
N ALA A 70 1.08 20.37 4.91
CA ALA A 70 0.89 20.44 6.36
C ALA A 70 1.83 19.51 7.14
N THR A 71 2.52 18.60 6.46
CA THR A 71 3.55 17.72 7.04
C THR A 71 4.77 17.69 6.15
N GLU A 72 5.96 17.46 6.75
CA GLU A 72 7.22 17.40 5.99
C GLU A 72 7.25 16.21 5.02
N GLY A 73 6.62 15.09 5.40
CA GLY A 73 6.59 13.84 4.62
C GLY A 73 5.52 13.79 3.53
N GLY A 74 4.52 14.66 3.56
CA GLY A 74 3.32 14.53 2.72
C GLY A 74 3.56 14.77 1.22
N VAL A 75 3.13 13.84 0.37
CA VAL A 75 3.12 14.00 -1.10
C VAL A 75 1.71 14.25 -1.61
N ARG A 76 1.59 14.91 -2.76
CA ARG A 76 0.29 15.11 -3.43
C ARG A 76 -0.21 13.82 -4.05
N PRO A 77 -1.29 13.21 -3.54
CA PRO A 77 -1.71 11.87 -3.99
C PRO A 77 -2.04 11.85 -5.49
N ASP A 78 -2.75 12.82 -6.01
CA ASP A 78 -3.18 12.85 -7.42
C ASP A 78 -2.01 13.04 -8.41
N MET A 79 -0.85 13.53 -7.94
CA MET A 79 0.36 13.64 -8.77
C MET A 79 1.19 12.36 -8.80
N TYR A 80 1.22 11.61 -7.70
CA TYR A 80 2.16 10.50 -7.55
C TYR A 80 1.51 9.11 -7.58
N MET A 81 0.22 8.99 -7.26
CA MET A 81 -0.45 7.70 -7.22
C MET A 81 -0.90 7.20 -8.59
N PRO A 82 -1.66 7.98 -9.40
CA PRO A 82 -2.14 7.48 -10.70
C PRO A 82 -1.02 7.15 -11.69
N PRO A 83 0.10 7.91 -11.81
CA PRO A 83 1.20 7.54 -12.70
C PRO A 83 1.87 6.20 -12.33
N ASN A 84 1.59 5.67 -11.14
CA ASN A 84 2.14 4.45 -10.61
C ASN A 84 1.13 3.29 -10.49
N GLY A 85 -0.06 3.42 -11.10
CA GLY A 85 -1.08 2.38 -11.05
C GLY A 85 -1.90 2.35 -9.76
N VAL A 86 -1.67 3.30 -8.85
CA VAL A 86 -2.32 3.35 -7.53
C VAL A 86 -3.63 4.12 -7.63
N THR A 87 -4.73 3.48 -7.24
CA THR A 87 -6.09 4.06 -7.21
C THR A 87 -6.59 4.34 -5.80
N THR A 88 -5.98 3.68 -4.82
CA THR A 88 -6.28 3.85 -3.40
C THR A 88 -4.98 3.93 -2.61
N VAL A 89 -4.93 4.84 -1.65
CA VAL A 89 -3.81 4.98 -0.72
C VAL A 89 -4.31 4.96 0.72
N VAL A 90 -3.54 4.34 1.60
CA VAL A 90 -3.78 4.43 3.05
C VAL A 90 -2.66 5.30 3.64
N ASP A 91 -3.05 6.46 4.15
CA ASP A 91 -2.13 7.35 4.86
C ASP A 91 -1.72 6.71 6.19
N ALA A 92 -0.43 6.56 6.38
CA ALA A 92 0.12 5.82 7.52
C ALA A 92 0.31 6.69 8.77
N GLY A 93 -0.65 7.57 9.04
CA GLY A 93 -0.67 8.38 10.26
C GLY A 93 0.08 9.69 10.12
N SER A 94 -0.03 10.38 8.98
CA SER A 94 0.51 11.74 8.82
C SER A 94 -0.19 12.75 9.72
N ALA A 95 -1.49 12.56 9.99
CA ALA A 95 -2.30 13.43 10.85
C ALA A 95 -2.57 12.80 12.22
N GLY A 96 -2.54 13.65 13.26
CA GLY A 96 -2.97 13.32 14.61
C GLY A 96 -4.27 14.03 14.99
N THR A 97 -4.60 14.01 16.29
CA THR A 97 -5.86 14.56 16.80
C THR A 97 -6.00 16.07 16.59
N ALA A 98 -4.89 16.81 16.49
CA ALA A 98 -4.90 18.26 16.33
C ALA A 98 -5.23 18.72 14.91
N ASN A 99 -4.95 17.90 13.89
CA ASN A 99 -4.99 18.34 12.49
C ASN A 99 -5.74 17.40 11.52
N PHE A 100 -6.33 16.30 11.99
CA PHE A 100 -7.06 15.38 11.11
C PHE A 100 -8.25 16.02 10.39
N ASP A 101 -8.99 16.94 11.03
CA ASP A 101 -10.07 17.69 10.40
C ASP A 101 -9.58 18.50 9.18
N ALA A 102 -8.39 19.09 9.28
CA ALA A 102 -7.76 19.80 8.16
C ALA A 102 -7.39 18.81 7.04
N PHE A 103 -6.73 17.70 7.38
CA PHE A 103 -6.37 16.64 6.42
C PHE A 103 -7.58 16.14 5.64
N TYR A 104 -8.67 15.85 6.36
CA TYR A 104 -9.92 15.39 5.74
C TYR A 104 -10.44 16.40 4.72
N ARG A 105 -10.57 17.68 5.10
CA ARG A 105 -11.16 18.72 4.24
C ARG A 105 -10.27 19.13 3.07
N THR A 106 -8.96 19.24 3.30
CA THR A 106 -8.05 19.83 2.29
C THR A 106 -7.46 18.80 1.34
N VAL A 107 -7.33 17.53 1.77
CA VAL A 107 -6.70 16.49 0.96
C VAL A 107 -7.67 15.36 0.64
N ILE A 108 -8.28 14.74 1.67
CA ILE A 108 -9.06 13.51 1.46
C ILE A 108 -10.30 13.80 0.59
N CYS A 109 -11.05 14.87 0.89
CA CYS A 109 -12.23 15.25 0.10
C CYS A 109 -11.90 15.79 -1.29
N ALA A 110 -10.70 16.33 -1.49
CA ALA A 110 -10.30 16.97 -2.74
C ALA A 110 -9.64 16.00 -3.74
N SER A 111 -9.14 14.86 -3.27
CA SER A 111 -8.38 13.93 -4.10
C SER A 111 -9.26 13.07 -5.02
N LYS A 112 -8.77 12.82 -6.23
CA LYS A 112 -9.31 11.81 -7.16
C LYS A 112 -8.96 10.38 -6.72
N VAL A 113 -7.80 10.21 -6.08
CA VAL A 113 -7.38 8.94 -5.47
C VAL A 113 -8.20 8.70 -4.21
N ARG A 114 -8.66 7.46 -4.01
CA ARG A 114 -9.32 7.10 -2.74
C ARG A 114 -8.30 7.10 -1.61
N ILE A 115 -8.61 7.82 -0.51
CA ILE A 115 -7.73 7.91 0.65
C ILE A 115 -8.42 7.32 1.86
N LYS A 116 -7.76 6.36 2.51
CA LYS A 116 -8.02 5.90 3.86
C LYS A 116 -6.86 6.35 4.74
N ALA A 117 -7.00 6.32 6.06
CA ALA A 117 -5.95 6.80 6.94
C ALA A 117 -5.91 6.06 8.28
N PHE A 118 -4.71 5.89 8.81
CA PHE A 118 -4.50 5.69 10.24
C PHE A 118 -4.37 7.05 10.93
N LEU A 119 -4.81 7.13 12.17
CA LEU A 119 -4.63 8.30 13.02
C LEU A 119 -3.40 8.07 13.89
N THR A 120 -2.36 8.91 13.79
CA THR A 120 -1.27 8.79 14.77
C THR A 120 -1.74 9.24 16.16
N VAL A 121 -1.28 8.54 17.19
CA VAL A 121 -1.58 8.89 18.58
C VAL A 121 -0.85 10.15 19.03
N SER A 122 0.19 10.58 18.30
CA SER A 122 0.84 11.88 18.47
C SER A 122 -0.09 13.00 18.02
N PRO A 123 -0.55 13.91 18.91
CA PRO A 123 -1.56 14.90 18.56
C PRO A 123 -1.23 15.79 17.36
N PRO A 124 0.00 16.33 17.19
CA PRO A 124 0.36 17.15 16.03
C PRO A 124 0.57 16.34 14.75
N GLY A 125 0.57 15.00 14.81
CA GLY A 125 0.97 14.17 13.67
C GLY A 125 2.43 14.42 13.28
N GLN A 126 2.69 14.28 11.97
CA GLN A 126 4.03 14.48 11.37
C GLN A 126 4.26 15.94 10.94
N THR A 127 3.65 16.90 11.63
CA THR A 127 3.83 18.34 11.33
C THR A 127 5.29 18.77 11.54
N TRP A 128 5.99 18.12 12.47
CA TRP A 128 7.41 18.30 12.78
C TRP A 128 8.17 16.98 12.63
N SER A 129 9.49 17.09 12.54
CA SER A 129 10.40 15.95 12.44
C SER A 129 10.33 14.99 13.66
N GLN A 130 9.93 15.50 14.83
CA GLN A 130 9.73 14.71 16.04
C GLN A 130 8.24 14.63 16.37
N GLU A 131 7.69 13.42 16.32
CA GLU A 131 6.36 13.13 16.84
C GLU A 131 6.42 13.00 18.37
N ASN A 132 5.35 13.43 19.03
CA ASN A 132 5.24 13.34 20.50
C ASN A 132 4.45 12.09 20.89
N TYR A 133 5.12 11.14 21.51
CA TYR A 133 4.54 9.88 21.99
C TYR A 133 4.45 9.80 23.51
N ASP A 134 4.56 10.92 24.23
CA ASP A 134 4.26 10.98 25.66
C ASP A 134 2.84 10.46 25.91
N PRO A 135 2.66 9.39 26.70
CA PRO A 135 1.34 8.82 26.97
C PRO A 135 0.36 9.82 27.58
N ASP A 136 0.84 10.80 28.33
CA ASP A 136 0.00 11.81 28.98
C ASP A 136 -0.60 12.82 27.98
N ASN A 137 -0.06 12.86 26.75
CA ASN A 137 -0.56 13.70 25.66
C ASN A 137 -1.49 12.96 24.70
N ILE A 138 -1.76 11.67 24.90
CA ILE A 138 -2.71 10.92 24.08
C ILE A 138 -4.14 11.36 24.44
N ASP A 139 -4.77 12.11 23.54
CA ASP A 139 -6.15 12.60 23.72
C ASP A 139 -7.18 11.54 23.30
N GLU A 140 -7.48 10.61 24.20
CA GLU A 140 -8.43 9.53 23.97
C GLU A 140 -9.82 10.04 23.58
N ASN A 141 -10.31 11.10 24.25
CA ASN A 141 -11.64 11.64 23.96
C ASN A 141 -11.71 12.17 22.52
N LYS A 142 -10.68 12.86 22.08
CA LYS A 142 -10.58 13.38 20.72
C LYS A 142 -10.43 12.25 19.70
N ILE A 143 -9.64 11.21 20.00
CA ILE A 143 -9.52 10.00 19.18
C ILE A 143 -10.90 9.39 18.96
N HIS A 144 -11.67 9.13 20.04
CA HIS A 144 -13.02 8.58 19.93
C HIS A 144 -13.97 9.48 19.13
N ALA A 145 -13.88 10.79 19.29
CA ALA A 145 -14.69 11.75 18.54
C ALA A 145 -14.38 11.67 17.02
N LEU A 146 -13.10 11.65 16.65
CA LEU A 146 -12.66 11.55 15.24
C LEU A 146 -13.07 10.22 14.62
N PHE A 147 -12.95 9.09 15.32
CA PHE A 147 -13.40 7.79 14.81
C PHE A 147 -14.91 7.74 14.58
N ARG A 148 -15.72 8.36 15.44
CA ARG A 148 -17.17 8.48 15.21
C ARG A 148 -17.47 9.33 13.99
N GLN A 149 -16.77 10.45 13.83
CA GLN A 149 -17.00 11.42 12.74
C GLN A 149 -16.51 10.90 11.38
N TYR A 150 -15.35 10.23 11.35
CA TYR A 150 -14.65 9.82 10.14
C TYR A 150 -14.55 8.29 9.98
N ARG A 151 -15.54 7.55 10.48
CA ARG A 151 -15.57 6.07 10.50
C ARG A 151 -15.33 5.39 9.14
N ASN A 152 -15.67 6.10 8.03
CA ASN A 152 -15.49 5.58 6.68
C ASN A 152 -14.06 5.83 6.12
N VAL A 153 -13.24 6.57 6.85
CA VAL A 153 -11.88 6.96 6.45
C VAL A 153 -10.85 6.37 7.39
N LEU A 154 -11.03 6.56 8.70
CA LEU A 154 -10.10 6.07 9.71
C LEU A 154 -10.15 4.54 9.81
N GLN A 155 -8.98 3.92 9.69
CA GLN A 155 -8.82 2.47 9.71
C GLN A 155 -8.31 1.95 11.05
N GLY A 156 -7.52 2.74 11.77
CA GLY A 156 -6.88 2.36 13.02
C GLY A 156 -5.97 3.46 13.56
N LEU A 157 -5.21 3.11 14.60
CA LEU A 157 -4.23 3.99 15.20
C LEU A 157 -2.83 3.71 14.65
N LYS A 158 -1.99 4.72 14.60
CA LYS A 158 -0.57 4.63 14.22
C LYS A 158 0.32 5.02 15.38
N LEU A 159 1.40 4.28 15.56
CA LEU A 159 2.43 4.52 16.57
C LEU A 159 3.81 4.17 16.03
N LYS A 160 4.85 4.89 16.43
CA LYS A 160 6.25 4.46 16.30
C LYS A 160 6.70 3.81 17.62
N VAL A 161 7.28 2.61 17.51
CA VAL A 161 7.86 1.90 18.67
C VAL A 161 9.38 1.82 18.59
N GLN A 162 9.98 2.71 17.79
CA GLN A 162 11.42 2.77 17.67
C GLN A 162 12.07 3.44 18.88
N THR A 163 13.28 3.03 19.18
CA THR A 163 14.06 3.48 20.33
C THR A 163 14.22 5.01 20.36
N GLU A 164 14.41 5.61 19.19
CA GLU A 164 14.63 7.06 19.06
C GLU A 164 13.40 7.90 19.46
N ASP A 165 12.20 7.33 19.39
CA ASP A 165 10.95 8.07 19.66
C ASP A 165 10.38 7.80 21.05
N ILE A 166 10.52 6.58 21.61
CA ILE A 166 9.80 6.19 22.83
C ILE A 166 10.68 5.60 23.94
N ALA A 167 12.03 5.65 23.83
CA ALA A 167 12.90 5.03 24.83
C ALA A 167 12.60 5.46 26.27
N GLU A 168 12.27 6.73 26.51
CA GLU A 168 11.98 7.27 27.84
C GLU A 168 10.63 6.77 28.41
N TYR A 169 9.69 6.40 27.53
CA TYR A 169 8.35 5.91 27.91
C TYR A 169 8.25 4.39 27.90
N GLY A 170 9.23 3.71 27.29
CA GLY A 170 9.19 2.27 27.07
C GLY A 170 7.96 1.86 26.25
N LEU A 171 7.25 0.82 26.69
CA LEU A 171 6.05 0.31 26.01
C LEU A 171 4.73 0.99 26.42
N LYS A 172 4.77 2.01 27.29
CA LYS A 172 3.54 2.69 27.75
C LYS A 172 2.70 3.26 26.58
N PRO A 173 3.29 3.97 25.59
CA PRO A 173 2.51 4.47 24.44
C PRO A 173 1.84 3.35 23.66
N LEU A 174 2.50 2.21 23.49
CA LEU A 174 1.93 1.04 22.81
C LEU A 174 0.77 0.43 23.60
N THR A 175 0.98 0.21 24.90
CA THR A 175 -0.05 -0.37 25.76
C THR A 175 -1.31 0.48 25.77
N GLU A 176 -1.17 1.80 25.88
CA GLU A 176 -2.28 2.73 25.86
C GLU A 176 -2.97 2.76 24.48
N SER A 177 -2.20 2.78 23.39
CA SER A 177 -2.75 2.70 22.05
C SER A 177 -3.53 1.41 21.80
N LEU A 178 -3.04 0.26 22.28
CA LEU A 178 -3.74 -1.02 22.18
C LEU A 178 -5.04 -1.03 22.99
N ARG A 179 -5.05 -0.40 24.18
CA ARG A 179 -6.24 -0.25 25.01
C ARG A 179 -7.31 0.57 24.27
N ILE A 180 -6.96 1.76 23.80
CA ILE A 180 -7.88 2.64 23.05
C ILE A 180 -8.37 1.96 21.77
N ALA A 181 -7.48 1.31 21.03
CA ALA A 181 -7.83 0.60 19.79
C ALA A 181 -8.76 -0.61 20.05
N ASN A 182 -8.64 -1.26 21.22
CA ASN A 182 -9.56 -2.32 21.62
C ASN A 182 -10.98 -1.79 21.81
N ASP A 183 -11.13 -0.64 22.47
CA ASP A 183 -12.43 0.00 22.71
C ASP A 183 -13.07 0.48 21.39
N LEU A 184 -12.24 0.97 20.46
CA LEU A 184 -12.64 1.37 19.11
C LEU A 184 -12.86 0.18 18.14
N LYS A 185 -12.43 -1.03 18.52
CA LYS A 185 -12.44 -2.24 17.68
C LYS A 185 -11.69 -2.03 16.35
N CYS A 186 -10.55 -1.37 16.43
CA CYS A 186 -9.70 -1.09 15.30
C CYS A 186 -8.27 -1.63 15.51
N PRO A 187 -7.47 -1.81 14.43
CA PRO A 187 -6.07 -2.20 14.54
C PRO A 187 -5.18 -1.04 15.00
N VAL A 188 -3.98 -1.42 15.45
CA VAL A 188 -2.84 -0.51 15.60
C VAL A 188 -1.78 -0.89 14.57
N ALA A 189 -1.36 0.08 13.76
CA ALA A 189 -0.20 -0.07 12.88
C ALA A 189 1.04 0.51 13.58
N ILE A 190 2.07 -0.31 13.75
CA ILE A 190 3.29 0.10 14.42
C ILE A 190 4.47 0.18 13.45
N HIS A 191 5.20 1.30 13.53
CA HIS A 191 6.51 1.42 12.91
C HIS A 191 7.52 0.67 13.77
N SER A 192 8.12 -0.38 13.24
CA SER A 192 8.91 -1.35 14.01
C SER A 192 10.41 -1.31 13.76
N THR A 193 10.92 -0.35 12.96
CA THR A 193 12.37 -0.22 12.73
C THR A 193 13.08 0.17 14.01
N HIS A 194 14.10 -0.58 14.42
CA HIS A 194 14.86 -0.38 15.65
C HIS A 194 13.95 -0.34 16.90
N PRO A 195 13.18 -1.40 17.15
CA PRO A 195 12.17 -1.39 18.22
C PRO A 195 12.83 -1.28 19.61
N VAL A 196 12.12 -0.61 20.54
CA VAL A 196 12.60 -0.37 21.92
C VAL A 196 12.72 -1.64 22.76
N VAL A 197 12.08 -2.72 22.32
CA VAL A 197 12.17 -4.07 22.92
C VAL A 197 12.49 -5.11 21.85
N PRO A 198 12.96 -6.31 22.22
CA PRO A 198 13.16 -7.40 21.25
C PRO A 198 11.89 -7.68 20.43
N MET A 199 12.05 -7.96 19.12
CA MET A 199 10.93 -8.22 18.20
C MET A 199 10.01 -9.34 18.72
N LYS A 200 10.55 -10.41 19.31
CA LYS A 200 9.79 -11.51 19.92
C LYS A 200 8.81 -11.02 21.01
N GLU A 201 9.23 -10.04 21.82
CA GLU A 201 8.40 -9.43 22.84
C GLU A 201 7.35 -8.54 22.19
N LEU A 202 7.74 -7.66 21.25
CA LEU A 202 6.87 -6.75 20.55
C LEU A 202 5.70 -7.48 19.89
N VAL A 203 5.96 -8.52 19.09
CA VAL A 203 4.91 -9.27 18.38
C VAL A 203 3.99 -10.04 19.31
N SER A 204 4.46 -10.39 20.54
CA SER A 204 3.64 -11.09 21.53
C SER A 204 2.50 -10.22 22.09
N LEU A 205 2.68 -8.90 22.07
CA LEU A 205 1.68 -7.93 22.56
C LEU A 205 0.57 -7.64 21.54
N LEU A 206 0.81 -7.95 20.26
CA LEU A 206 -0.09 -7.57 19.20
C LEU A 206 -1.27 -8.53 19.06
N ARG A 207 -2.40 -7.92 18.69
CA ARG A 207 -3.70 -8.58 18.53
C ARG A 207 -3.93 -8.95 17.06
N ARG A 208 -4.94 -9.77 16.81
CA ARG A 208 -5.44 -10.01 15.47
C ARG A 208 -5.79 -8.69 14.76
N GLY A 209 -5.24 -8.49 13.56
CA GLY A 209 -5.44 -7.31 12.74
C GLY A 209 -4.44 -6.19 13.00
N ASP A 210 -3.68 -6.19 14.11
CA ASP A 210 -2.59 -5.23 14.30
C ASP A 210 -1.49 -5.44 13.26
N ILE A 211 -0.77 -4.37 12.91
CA ILE A 211 0.12 -4.35 11.75
C ILE A 211 1.55 -4.02 12.17
N ILE A 212 2.49 -4.88 11.81
CA ILE A 212 3.93 -4.59 11.84
C ILE A 212 4.30 -3.92 10.51
N ALA A 213 4.50 -2.62 10.52
CA ALA A 213 5.07 -1.90 9.39
C ALA A 213 6.60 -1.98 9.40
N HIS A 214 7.20 -1.98 8.20
CA HIS A 214 8.64 -2.16 7.99
C HIS A 214 9.13 -3.54 8.44
N ALA A 215 8.35 -4.58 8.15
CA ALA A 215 8.62 -5.94 8.60
C ALA A 215 10.03 -6.45 8.24
N PHE A 216 10.61 -5.95 7.15
CA PHE A 216 11.94 -6.37 6.65
C PHE A 216 13.05 -5.33 6.91
N HIS A 217 12.94 -4.54 7.98
CA HIS A 217 14.02 -3.64 8.38
C HIS A 217 15.27 -4.40 8.82
N GLY A 218 16.42 -3.71 8.82
CA GLY A 218 17.71 -4.28 9.17
C GLY A 218 18.37 -3.67 10.43
N LYS A 219 17.62 -2.88 11.24
CA LYS A 219 18.18 -2.15 12.39
C LYS A 219 17.64 -2.68 13.71
N GLY A 220 18.51 -2.94 14.67
CA GLY A 220 18.13 -3.47 15.99
C GLY A 220 17.58 -4.90 15.92
N SER A 221 16.60 -5.21 16.75
CA SER A 221 15.95 -6.52 16.75
C SER A 221 15.00 -6.67 15.58
N THR A 222 15.26 -7.61 14.68
CA THR A 222 14.46 -7.87 13.46
C THR A 222 13.54 -9.08 13.65
N ILE A 223 12.83 -9.46 12.61
CA ILE A 223 12.00 -10.68 12.59
C ILE A 223 12.83 -11.99 12.51
N LEU A 224 14.16 -11.87 12.40
CA LEU A 224 15.07 -13.03 12.26
C LEU A 224 15.86 -13.26 13.52
N THR A 225 16.27 -14.53 13.73
CA THR A 225 17.34 -14.89 14.66
C THR A 225 18.70 -14.50 14.09
N ASP A 226 19.75 -14.62 14.89
CA ASP A 226 21.14 -14.35 14.44
C ASP A 226 21.57 -15.32 13.31
N GLU A 227 21.01 -16.54 13.28
CA GLU A 227 21.23 -17.52 12.20
C GLU A 227 20.43 -17.19 10.93
N GLY A 228 19.53 -16.22 11.00
CA GLY A 228 18.71 -15.74 9.87
C GLY A 228 17.46 -16.57 9.62
N VAL A 229 16.97 -17.25 10.65
CA VAL A 229 15.68 -17.96 10.64
C VAL A 229 14.60 -17.03 11.19
N VAL A 230 13.39 -17.06 10.62
CA VAL A 230 12.26 -16.28 11.13
C VAL A 230 11.90 -16.77 12.54
N LEU A 231 11.84 -15.84 13.49
CA LEU A 231 11.51 -16.10 14.89
C LEU A 231 10.18 -16.87 15.01
N ALA A 232 10.16 -17.84 15.92
CA ALA A 232 8.94 -18.64 16.17
C ALA A 232 7.78 -17.76 16.63
N GLU A 233 8.04 -16.75 17.45
CA GLU A 233 7.05 -15.80 17.95
C GLU A 233 6.46 -14.92 16.83
N VAL A 234 7.26 -14.60 15.81
CA VAL A 234 6.80 -13.88 14.60
C VAL A 234 5.83 -14.76 13.81
N ARG A 235 6.15 -16.05 13.61
CA ARG A 235 5.24 -17.00 12.96
C ARG A 235 3.94 -17.17 13.74
N GLN A 236 4.04 -17.40 15.05
CA GLN A 236 2.87 -17.52 15.93
C GLN A 236 2.00 -16.26 15.94
N SER A 237 2.61 -15.07 15.88
CA SER A 237 1.85 -13.82 15.80
C SER A 237 1.08 -13.71 14.47
N ARG A 238 1.67 -14.13 13.34
CA ARG A 238 0.95 -14.23 12.06
C ARG A 238 -0.21 -15.23 12.14
N GLU A 239 -0.03 -16.39 12.74
CA GLU A 239 -1.10 -17.37 12.95
C GLU A 239 -2.25 -16.80 13.79
N ARG A 240 -1.95 -15.92 14.75
CA ARG A 240 -2.96 -15.16 15.51
C ARG A 240 -3.65 -14.09 14.67
N GLY A 241 -3.10 -13.74 13.50
CA GLY A 241 -3.64 -12.75 12.57
C GLY A 241 -3.00 -11.38 12.66
N VAL A 242 -1.79 -11.25 13.19
CA VAL A 242 -0.96 -10.04 13.02
C VAL A 242 -0.51 -9.95 11.56
N ILE A 243 -0.57 -8.75 11.00
CA ILE A 243 -0.27 -8.45 9.60
C ILE A 243 1.15 -7.89 9.49
N PHE A 244 1.88 -8.33 8.47
CA PHE A 244 3.24 -7.88 8.20
C PHE A 244 3.29 -7.09 6.90
N ASP A 245 3.47 -5.77 7.03
CA ASP A 245 3.61 -4.85 5.91
C ASP A 245 5.09 -4.58 5.62
N ALA A 246 5.49 -4.77 4.39
CA ALA A 246 6.85 -4.48 3.94
C ALA A 246 7.23 -3.00 4.10
N ALA A 247 6.31 -2.09 3.81
CA ALA A 247 6.44 -0.64 4.01
C ALA A 247 7.87 -0.15 3.74
N ASN A 248 8.35 -0.31 2.50
CA ASN A 248 9.78 -0.29 2.17
C ASN A 248 10.54 0.94 2.69
N GLY A 249 10.02 2.14 2.47
CA GLY A 249 10.63 3.39 2.90
C GLY A 249 12.10 3.58 2.45
N ARG A 250 12.67 4.70 2.87
CA ARG A 250 14.08 4.99 2.56
C ARG A 250 15.03 4.12 3.38
N SER A 251 14.78 4.01 4.70
CA SER A 251 15.70 3.41 5.67
C SER A 251 15.13 2.17 6.37
N HIS A 252 13.99 1.69 5.92
CA HIS A 252 13.22 0.68 6.64
C HIS A 252 13.19 -0.69 5.95
N PHE A 253 14.10 -0.90 4.98
CA PHE A 253 14.22 -2.15 4.24
C PHE A 253 15.67 -2.63 4.23
N SER A 254 15.87 -3.92 4.53
CA SER A 254 17.12 -4.64 4.38
C SER A 254 16.94 -5.78 3.39
N MET A 255 17.77 -5.79 2.36
CA MET A 255 17.79 -6.86 1.35
C MET A 255 18.13 -8.21 1.98
N ASN A 256 19.06 -8.23 2.93
CA ASN A 256 19.43 -9.44 3.65
C ASN A 256 18.26 -9.99 4.47
N THR A 257 17.56 -9.14 5.23
CA THR A 257 16.38 -9.56 6.01
C THR A 257 15.29 -10.09 5.09
N ALA A 258 14.98 -9.39 4.00
CA ALA A 258 13.95 -9.80 3.05
C ALA A 258 14.29 -11.15 2.38
N ARG A 259 15.53 -11.31 1.87
CA ARG A 259 15.97 -12.58 1.25
C ARG A 259 15.83 -13.76 2.19
N ARG A 260 16.31 -13.62 3.43
CA ARG A 260 16.25 -14.69 4.45
C ARG A 260 14.81 -15.01 4.83
N ALA A 261 13.97 -13.99 5.08
CA ALA A 261 12.57 -14.19 5.40
C ALA A 261 11.84 -14.94 4.28
N ILE A 262 12.00 -14.48 3.02
CA ILE A 262 11.37 -15.10 1.84
C ILE A 262 11.87 -16.54 1.65
N ALA A 263 13.19 -16.79 1.78
CA ALA A 263 13.76 -18.14 1.71
C ALA A 263 13.22 -19.07 2.81
N ASN A 264 12.80 -18.52 3.95
CA ASN A 264 12.13 -19.25 5.04
C ASN A 264 10.60 -19.38 4.82
N GLY A 265 10.08 -19.00 3.64
CA GLY A 265 8.66 -19.07 3.33
C GLY A 265 7.83 -17.96 4.04
N PHE A 266 8.48 -16.89 4.50
CA PHE A 266 7.81 -15.78 5.16
C PHE A 266 7.72 -14.59 4.20
N LEU A 267 6.64 -14.55 3.41
CA LEU A 267 6.31 -13.41 2.53
C LEU A 267 5.64 -12.29 3.34
N PRO A 268 5.74 -11.03 2.94
CA PRO A 268 4.94 -9.96 3.54
C PRO A 268 3.47 -10.16 3.15
N ASP A 269 2.54 -9.81 4.03
CA ASP A 269 1.11 -9.82 3.73
C ASP A 269 0.75 -8.63 2.83
N ILE A 270 1.44 -7.51 3.02
CA ILE A 270 1.29 -6.27 2.25
C ILE A 270 2.65 -5.85 1.69
N ILE A 271 2.65 -5.38 0.45
CA ILE A 271 3.78 -4.66 -0.15
C ILE A 271 3.35 -3.23 -0.39
N SER A 272 3.91 -2.30 0.38
CA SER A 272 3.63 -0.87 0.31
C SER A 272 4.91 -0.05 0.21
N SER A 273 4.78 1.23 -0.12
CA SER A 273 5.93 2.03 -0.52
C SER A 273 6.57 2.84 0.60
N ASP A 274 5.80 3.26 1.60
CA ASP A 274 6.18 4.33 2.52
C ASP A 274 6.61 5.60 1.75
N LEU A 275 5.81 5.93 0.72
CA LEU A 275 6.08 7.08 -0.14
C LEU A 275 5.93 8.37 0.63
N SER A 276 6.95 9.20 0.55
CA SER A 276 7.02 10.52 1.19
C SER A 276 7.78 11.50 0.31
N THR A 277 7.90 12.75 0.73
CA THR A 277 8.67 13.78 0.01
C THR A 277 10.11 13.39 -0.25
N ILE A 278 10.74 12.62 0.65
CA ILE A 278 12.14 12.18 0.53
C ILE A 278 12.33 10.91 -0.29
N THR A 279 11.24 10.17 -0.58
CA THR A 279 11.31 8.89 -1.31
C THR A 279 10.67 8.95 -2.70
N LYS A 280 9.78 9.93 -2.93
CA LYS A 280 9.16 10.12 -4.24
C LYS A 280 10.19 10.38 -5.32
N LEU A 281 10.18 9.61 -6.39
CA LEU A 281 11.11 9.72 -7.51
C LEU A 281 12.60 9.65 -7.08
N ALA A 282 12.86 9.12 -5.89
CA ALA A 282 14.20 9.05 -5.32
C ALA A 282 14.55 7.61 -4.87
N TRP A 283 15.85 7.29 -5.01
CA TRP A 283 16.40 6.05 -4.49
C TRP A 283 16.18 5.93 -2.98
N PRO A 284 15.87 4.74 -2.44
CA PRO A 284 15.73 3.43 -3.10
C PRO A 284 14.28 3.06 -3.43
N VAL A 285 13.30 3.97 -3.21
CA VAL A 285 11.86 3.69 -3.30
C VAL A 285 11.28 4.04 -4.67
N TYR A 286 11.56 5.24 -5.17
CA TYR A 286 10.98 5.82 -6.38
C TYR A 286 9.46 5.83 -6.41
N ALA A 287 8.83 4.64 -6.41
CA ALA A 287 7.39 4.42 -6.48
C ALA A 287 7.05 2.96 -6.20
N LEU A 288 5.77 2.65 -5.93
CA LEU A 288 5.30 1.30 -5.66
C LEU A 288 5.67 0.27 -6.75
N PRO A 289 5.52 0.52 -8.08
CA PRO A 289 5.90 -0.46 -9.10
C PRO A 289 7.38 -0.84 -9.10
N TRP A 290 8.27 0.08 -8.70
CA TRP A 290 9.68 -0.24 -8.51
C TRP A 290 9.89 -1.24 -7.39
N ILE A 291 9.18 -1.05 -6.27
CA ILE A 291 9.20 -1.96 -5.14
C ILE A 291 8.63 -3.33 -5.53
N LEU A 292 7.48 -3.37 -6.23
CA LEU A 292 6.92 -4.62 -6.72
C LEU A 292 7.93 -5.38 -7.61
N SER A 293 8.65 -4.65 -8.48
CA SER A 293 9.70 -5.22 -9.33
C SER A 293 10.86 -5.79 -8.52
N LYS A 294 11.21 -5.15 -7.39
CA LYS A 294 12.22 -5.67 -6.45
C LYS A 294 11.77 -7.00 -5.82
N TYR A 295 10.48 -7.13 -5.45
CA TYR A 295 9.96 -8.40 -4.91
C TYR A 295 9.92 -9.52 -5.96
N LEU A 296 9.66 -9.19 -7.24
CA LEU A 296 9.83 -10.16 -8.34
C LEU A 296 11.28 -10.63 -8.44
N ALA A 297 12.25 -9.72 -8.32
CA ALA A 297 13.66 -10.06 -8.34
C ALA A 297 14.08 -10.88 -7.09
N LEU A 298 13.40 -10.73 -5.95
CA LEU A 298 13.56 -11.56 -4.77
C LEU A 298 12.93 -12.96 -4.92
N GLY A 299 12.29 -13.26 -6.05
CA GLY A 299 11.69 -14.56 -6.36
C GLY A 299 10.25 -14.75 -5.90
N VAL A 300 9.58 -13.67 -5.49
CA VAL A 300 8.14 -13.71 -5.17
C VAL A 300 7.34 -13.81 -6.47
N ALA A 301 6.35 -14.70 -6.53
CA ALA A 301 5.53 -14.87 -7.71
C ALA A 301 4.71 -13.61 -8.02
N LEU A 302 4.52 -13.29 -9.31
CA LEU A 302 3.81 -12.09 -9.74
C LEU A 302 2.39 -12.01 -9.14
N THR A 303 1.69 -13.14 -9.07
CA THR A 303 0.35 -13.21 -8.46
C THR A 303 0.36 -12.83 -6.98
N ASP A 304 1.37 -13.26 -6.24
CA ASP A 304 1.51 -12.94 -4.80
C ASP A 304 1.88 -11.46 -4.62
N VAL A 305 2.77 -10.93 -5.47
CA VAL A 305 3.12 -9.50 -5.49
C VAL A 305 1.88 -8.64 -5.75
N ILE A 306 1.06 -9.01 -6.74
CA ILE A 306 -0.19 -8.30 -7.04
C ILE A 306 -1.21 -8.47 -5.91
N ASN A 307 -1.34 -9.67 -5.32
CA ASN A 307 -2.23 -9.90 -4.19
C ASN A 307 -1.90 -8.98 -2.99
N ALA A 308 -0.60 -8.85 -2.67
CA ALA A 308 -0.11 -8.06 -1.55
C ALA A 308 -0.32 -6.53 -1.71
N CYS A 309 -0.67 -6.05 -2.90
CA CYS A 309 -0.96 -4.63 -3.15
C CYS A 309 -2.34 -4.39 -3.82
N THR A 310 -3.23 -5.40 -3.82
CA THR A 310 -4.61 -5.28 -4.33
C THR A 310 -5.62 -5.90 -3.38
N HIS A 311 -5.80 -7.22 -3.44
CA HIS A 311 -6.85 -7.91 -2.67
C HIS A 311 -6.60 -7.89 -1.16
N THR A 312 -5.40 -8.25 -0.72
CA THR A 312 -5.09 -8.26 0.72
C THR A 312 -5.35 -6.90 1.38
N PRO A 313 -4.80 -5.76 0.88
CA PRO A 313 -5.12 -4.46 1.46
C PRO A 313 -6.60 -4.07 1.31
N ALA A 314 -7.32 -4.49 0.26
CA ALA A 314 -8.75 -4.25 0.12
C ALA A 314 -9.57 -4.96 1.22
N VAL A 315 -9.17 -6.19 1.58
CA VAL A 315 -9.77 -6.92 2.71
C VAL A 315 -9.53 -6.17 4.03
N LEU A 316 -8.31 -5.71 4.26
CA LEU A 316 -7.93 -5.03 5.51
C LEU A 316 -8.66 -3.70 5.72
N ILE A 317 -8.98 -2.97 4.64
CA ILE A 317 -9.78 -1.73 4.73
C ILE A 317 -11.28 -1.96 4.60
N GLY A 318 -11.72 -3.23 4.58
CA GLY A 318 -13.13 -3.60 4.53
C GLY A 318 -13.84 -3.32 3.20
N MET A 319 -13.09 -3.28 2.07
CA MET A 319 -13.62 -2.92 0.75
C MET A 319 -13.42 -4.02 -0.31
N ALA A 320 -13.16 -5.26 0.06
CA ALA A 320 -12.82 -6.33 -0.88
C ALA A 320 -13.93 -6.67 -1.91
N ALA A 321 -15.19 -6.32 -1.62
CA ALA A 321 -16.29 -6.45 -2.58
C ALA A 321 -16.32 -5.32 -3.62
N GLU A 322 -15.66 -4.20 -3.35
CA GLU A 322 -15.74 -2.97 -4.14
C GLU A 322 -14.47 -2.69 -4.93
N ILE A 323 -13.29 -3.04 -4.38
CA ILE A 323 -11.96 -2.79 -4.95
C ILE A 323 -11.01 -3.95 -4.68
N GLY A 324 -9.81 -3.92 -5.29
CA GLY A 324 -8.84 -5.02 -5.15
C GLY A 324 -9.25 -6.29 -5.88
N THR A 325 -10.25 -6.20 -6.75
CA THR A 325 -10.77 -7.24 -7.64
C THR A 325 -11.25 -6.63 -8.96
N LEU A 326 -11.34 -7.45 -10.01
CA LEU A 326 -11.94 -7.12 -11.30
C LEU A 326 -13.31 -7.81 -11.48
N ALA A 327 -13.98 -8.15 -10.39
CA ALA A 327 -15.28 -8.78 -10.43
C ALA A 327 -16.36 -7.85 -11.00
N PRO A 328 -17.33 -8.37 -11.76
CA PRO A 328 -18.53 -7.60 -12.12
C PRO A 328 -19.23 -7.03 -10.88
N GLY A 329 -19.54 -5.74 -10.91
CA GLY A 329 -20.12 -4.98 -9.79
C GLY A 329 -19.08 -4.22 -8.96
N ALA A 330 -17.81 -4.56 -9.02
CA ALA A 330 -16.73 -3.77 -8.38
C ALA A 330 -16.52 -2.44 -9.12
N PHE A 331 -15.96 -1.46 -8.42
CA PHE A 331 -15.51 -0.23 -9.06
C PHE A 331 -14.47 -0.53 -10.14
N ALA A 332 -14.54 0.20 -11.25
CA ALA A 332 -13.55 0.12 -12.32
C ALA A 332 -12.25 0.84 -11.91
N ASP A 333 -11.62 0.31 -10.88
CA ASP A 333 -10.28 0.69 -10.41
C ASP A 333 -9.29 -0.32 -11.02
N ILE A 334 -8.51 0.10 -12.03
CA ILE A 334 -7.71 -0.79 -12.88
C ILE A 334 -6.33 -0.18 -13.09
N ALA A 335 -5.30 -1.02 -13.04
CA ALA A 335 -3.95 -0.66 -13.45
C ALA A 335 -3.47 -1.57 -14.59
N ILE A 336 -2.85 -0.98 -15.60
CA ILE A 336 -2.27 -1.68 -16.75
C ILE A 336 -0.77 -1.47 -16.74
N PHE A 337 -0.01 -2.57 -16.87
CA PHE A 337 1.45 -2.55 -16.84
C PHE A 337 2.06 -3.26 -18.05
N LYS A 338 3.25 -2.82 -18.45
CA LYS A 338 4.19 -3.64 -19.23
C LYS A 338 5.22 -4.25 -18.27
N LEU A 339 5.39 -5.55 -18.33
CA LEU A 339 6.54 -6.21 -17.72
C LEU A 339 7.72 -6.11 -18.73
N LYS A 340 8.55 -5.09 -18.54
CA LYS A 340 9.70 -4.87 -19.44
C LYS A 340 10.88 -5.74 -19.03
N ASN A 341 11.42 -6.49 -19.96
CA ASN A 341 12.72 -7.16 -19.79
C ASN A 341 13.81 -6.07 -19.79
N ARG A 342 14.38 -5.83 -18.64
CA ARG A 342 15.43 -4.84 -18.41
C ARG A 342 16.27 -5.23 -17.20
N HIS A 343 17.59 -5.32 -17.41
CA HIS A 343 18.50 -5.47 -16.28
C HIS A 343 18.50 -4.19 -15.44
N VAL A 344 18.19 -4.34 -14.15
CA VAL A 344 18.19 -3.26 -13.17
C VAL A 344 18.84 -3.74 -11.89
N GLU A 345 19.43 -2.82 -11.16
CA GLU A 345 19.97 -3.07 -9.84
C GLU A 345 19.07 -2.41 -8.79
N PHE A 346 18.54 -3.22 -7.88
CA PHE A 346 17.89 -2.77 -6.67
C PHE A 346 18.90 -2.75 -5.55
N ALA A 347 18.87 -1.74 -4.71
CA ALA A 347 19.75 -1.64 -3.57
C ALA A 347 18.98 -1.22 -2.32
N ASP A 348 19.60 -1.43 -1.16
CA ASP A 348 19.15 -0.90 0.12
C ASP A 348 20.18 0.08 0.70
N ILE A 349 19.87 0.70 1.81
CA ILE A 349 20.77 1.64 2.48
C ILE A 349 21.95 0.97 3.21
N HIS A 350 21.94 -0.35 3.32
CA HIS A 350 23.00 -1.13 3.96
C HIS A 350 24.09 -1.54 2.96
N GLY A 351 23.97 -1.14 1.68
CA GLY A 351 24.92 -1.45 0.62
C GLY A 351 24.68 -2.81 -0.05
N GLU A 352 23.60 -3.50 0.30
CA GLU A 352 23.21 -4.75 -0.36
C GLU A 352 22.51 -4.46 -1.68
N THR A 353 22.86 -5.24 -2.72
CA THR A 353 22.25 -5.11 -4.05
C THR A 353 21.61 -6.40 -4.53
N LEU A 354 20.68 -6.27 -5.46
CA LEU A 354 19.99 -7.34 -6.13
C LEU A 354 19.76 -7.00 -7.60
N THR A 355 20.27 -7.81 -8.49
CA THR A 355 20.00 -7.66 -9.93
C THR A 355 18.65 -8.27 -10.27
N GLY A 356 17.79 -7.47 -10.90
CA GLY A 356 16.53 -7.90 -11.49
C GLY A 356 16.60 -7.90 -13.01
N THR A 357 15.75 -8.70 -13.63
CA THR A 357 15.66 -8.81 -15.11
C THR A 357 14.36 -8.22 -15.66
N HIS A 358 13.45 -7.84 -14.80
CA HIS A 358 12.13 -7.33 -15.18
C HIS A 358 11.73 -6.13 -14.36
N VAL A 359 11.02 -5.19 -14.98
CA VAL A 359 10.44 -4.01 -14.33
C VAL A 359 8.97 -3.86 -14.74
N LEU A 360 8.10 -3.69 -13.75
CA LEU A 360 6.70 -3.32 -13.96
C LEU A 360 6.62 -1.83 -14.30
N VAL A 361 6.21 -1.51 -15.52
CA VAL A 361 6.10 -0.13 -15.99
C VAL A 361 4.63 0.22 -16.21
N PRO A 362 4.08 1.16 -15.40
CA PRO A 362 2.68 1.59 -15.55
C PRO A 362 2.41 2.12 -16.95
N GLN A 363 1.29 1.73 -17.53
CA GLN A 363 0.85 2.15 -18.87
C GLN A 363 -0.44 2.97 -18.78
N MET A 364 -1.37 2.56 -17.92
CA MET A 364 -2.63 3.25 -17.73
C MET A 364 -3.16 2.99 -16.31
N THR A 365 -3.84 3.99 -15.75
CA THR A 365 -4.57 3.88 -14.50
C THR A 365 -5.98 4.41 -14.68
N ILE A 366 -6.94 3.57 -14.38
CA ILE A 366 -8.37 3.89 -14.43
C ILE A 366 -8.87 3.86 -12.99
N LYS A 367 -9.60 4.90 -12.59
CA LYS A 367 -10.20 5.01 -11.26
C LYS A 367 -11.69 5.30 -11.41
N SER A 368 -12.55 4.38 -10.93
CA SER A 368 -14.01 4.47 -11.09
C SER A 368 -14.41 4.80 -12.54
N GLY A 369 -13.79 4.10 -13.50
CA GLY A 369 -14.04 4.28 -14.94
C GLY A 369 -13.40 5.51 -15.58
N GLU A 370 -12.81 6.43 -14.81
CA GLU A 370 -12.08 7.61 -15.33
C GLU A 370 -10.60 7.27 -15.54
N ILE A 371 -10.05 7.55 -16.73
CA ILE A 371 -8.63 7.39 -17.01
C ILE A 371 -7.89 8.56 -16.36
N LEU A 372 -7.16 8.29 -15.26
CA LEU A 372 -6.38 9.30 -14.54
C LEU A 372 -4.94 9.41 -15.06
N PHE A 373 -4.43 8.32 -15.65
CA PHE A 373 -3.08 8.30 -16.22
C PHE A 373 -3.03 7.42 -17.46
N ARG A 374 -2.26 7.83 -18.45
CA ARG A 374 -1.95 7.06 -19.66
C ARG A 374 -0.55 7.43 -20.15
N GLN A 375 0.28 6.43 -20.40
CA GLN A 375 1.57 6.64 -21.06
C GLN A 375 1.35 7.14 -22.49
N ILE A 376 2.23 8.03 -22.96
CA ILE A 376 2.10 8.64 -24.29
C ILE A 376 2.23 7.61 -25.41
N ASP A 377 3.03 6.56 -25.20
CA ASP A 377 3.25 5.48 -26.17
C ASP A 377 2.25 4.32 -26.01
N PHE A 378 1.29 4.41 -25.09
CA PHE A 378 0.29 3.37 -24.89
C PHE A 378 -0.59 3.22 -26.12
N GLY A 379 -0.61 2.02 -26.70
CA GLY A 379 -1.40 1.71 -27.89
C GLY A 379 -0.87 2.35 -29.19
N ALA A 380 0.30 3.02 -29.15
CA ALA A 380 0.98 3.43 -30.35
C ALA A 380 1.44 2.19 -31.15
N ARG A 381 0.93 2.02 -32.36
CA ARG A 381 1.34 0.92 -33.22
C ARG A 381 2.73 1.19 -33.79
N PRO A 382 3.60 0.19 -33.91
CA PRO A 382 4.96 0.38 -34.46
C PRO A 382 5.00 0.97 -35.86
N ASN A 383 3.89 0.96 -36.59
CA ASN A 383 3.81 1.33 -38.03
C ASN A 383 2.79 2.42 -38.36
N GLY A 384 2.41 3.29 -37.41
CA GLY A 384 1.76 4.57 -37.73
C GLY A 384 0.38 4.52 -38.41
N VAL A 385 -0.38 3.46 -38.27
CA VAL A 385 -1.75 3.39 -38.81
C VAL A 385 -2.73 3.46 -37.63
N GLU A 386 -3.16 4.65 -37.28
CA GLU A 386 -4.42 4.86 -36.55
C GLU A 386 -5.58 4.60 -37.51
N LYS A 387 -6.47 3.71 -37.15
CA LYS A 387 -7.81 3.64 -37.72
C LYS A 387 -8.81 4.10 -36.70
#